data_3ba071380bcf6a938f15e4e05c620871
#
_entry.id   3ba071380bcf6a938f15e4e05c620871
#
_cell.length_a   1.000
_cell.length_b   1.000
_cell.length_c   1.000
_cell.angle_alpha   90.00
_cell.angle_beta   90.00
_cell.angle_gamma   90.00
#
_symmetry.space_group_name_H-M   'P 1'
#
loop_
_entity.id
_entity.type
_entity.pdbx_description
1 polymer ?
#
loop_
_entity_poly.entity_id
_entity_poly.type
_entity_poly.pdbx_seq_one_letter_code
_entity_poly.pdbx_strand_id
1 'polypeptide(L)'
;LGDVYKRQALMSEESDLGVNMAQNIAYCWATTGDVHAYEKSIANMDNFEKYQTEGKYAEVAKKYLTEDNQRVITVTTVPAPGQQEAIEADLAAKLAETKAAMSAEEIDQLVADTAALASGSTEDTSELVAQLQAVTVDNLPEEIRTYDYTDVTDASGIRRIDVAADVDGIGQTYILLDAAAIPQEDIHWLNLYLNLIGSLGTTEHSSADVYALQSRYLYDGAVKLAVLNTDDAQGFRPYIRASWKATDADMAASYALLNELLFESEFTDTALIASNIALFRQT
;
A
#
# COMPACT_ATOMS: atom_id res chain seq x y z
N LEU A 1 1.01 -7.86 10.72
CA LEU A 1 1.08 -6.61 9.92
C LEU A 1 2.06 -5.59 10.48
N GLY A 2 2.14 -5.43 11.80
CA GLY A 2 3.05 -4.47 12.43
C GLY A 2 4.52 -4.82 12.24
N ASP A 3 4.89 -6.07 12.39
CA ASP A 3 6.30 -6.51 12.41
C ASP A 3 6.97 -6.40 11.05
N VAL A 4 6.35 -6.92 9.99
CA VAL A 4 6.92 -6.87 8.64
C VAL A 4 7.06 -5.42 8.18
N TYR A 5 6.00 -4.61 8.34
CA TYR A 5 6.00 -3.22 7.93
C TYR A 5 7.06 -2.37 8.64
N LYS A 6 7.23 -2.58 9.95
CA LYS A 6 8.19 -1.79 10.73
C LYS A 6 9.62 -2.30 10.58
N ARG A 7 9.85 -3.61 10.50
CA ARG A 7 11.17 -4.16 10.17
C ARG A 7 11.60 -3.72 8.77
N GLN A 8 10.70 -3.75 7.81
CA GLN A 8 10.96 -3.27 6.47
C GLN A 8 11.30 -1.78 6.43
N ALA A 9 10.58 -0.93 7.18
CA ALA A 9 10.87 0.51 7.26
C ALA A 9 12.25 0.80 7.86
N LEU A 10 12.83 -0.14 8.63
CA LEU A 10 14.15 0.00 9.23
C LEU A 10 15.29 -0.61 8.40
N MET A 11 14.96 -1.58 7.56
CA MET A 11 15.94 -2.44 6.90
C MET A 11 15.83 -2.44 5.38
N SER A 12 14.89 -1.66 4.81
CA SER A 12 14.73 -1.65 3.37
C SER A 12 15.82 -0.82 2.71
N GLU A 13 16.38 -1.34 1.63
CA GLU A 13 17.29 -0.61 0.75
C GLU A 13 16.55 0.44 -0.12
N GLU A 14 15.43 0.95 0.34
CA GLU A 14 14.69 2.00 -0.35
C GLU A 14 15.54 3.27 -0.42
N SER A 15 15.55 3.91 -1.57
CA SER A 15 16.35 5.12 -1.82
C SER A 15 16.07 6.23 -0.83
N ASP A 16 14.88 6.24 -0.22
CA ASP A 16 14.41 7.29 0.68
C ASP A 16 14.52 6.94 2.18
N LEU A 17 15.12 5.77 2.50
CA LEU A 17 15.21 5.31 3.89
C LEU A 17 15.82 6.36 4.80
N GLY A 18 16.94 6.97 4.40
CA GLY A 18 17.62 7.98 5.19
C GLY A 18 16.77 9.22 5.42
N VAL A 19 16.04 9.69 4.40
CA VAL A 19 15.13 10.83 4.50
C VAL A 19 13.94 10.49 5.42
N ASN A 20 13.34 9.34 5.25
CA ASN A 20 12.21 8.88 6.05
C ASN A 20 12.61 8.72 7.54
N MET A 21 13.78 8.15 7.81
CA MET A 21 14.30 8.06 9.18
C MET A 21 14.55 9.44 9.78
N ALA A 22 15.19 10.33 9.05
CA ALA A 22 15.45 11.68 9.51
C ALA A 22 14.16 12.45 9.81
N GLN A 23 13.14 12.33 8.97
CA GLN A 23 11.83 12.95 9.19
C GLN A 23 11.15 12.39 10.44
N ASN A 24 11.13 11.07 10.61
CA ASN A 24 10.53 10.42 11.77
C ASN A 24 11.25 10.80 13.08
N ILE A 25 12.58 10.84 13.07
CA ILE A 25 13.36 11.28 14.21
C ILE A 25 13.05 12.76 14.53
N ALA A 26 13.04 13.63 13.53
CA ALA A 26 12.72 15.05 13.70
C ALA A 26 11.30 15.26 14.26
N TYR A 27 10.33 14.55 13.72
CA TYR A 27 8.94 14.60 14.20
C TYR A 27 8.81 14.13 15.65
N CYS A 28 9.39 12.98 15.99
CA CYS A 28 9.38 12.47 17.36
C CYS A 28 10.10 13.43 18.32
N TRP A 29 11.23 13.97 17.92
CA TRP A 29 11.96 14.96 18.72
C TRP A 29 11.13 16.22 18.96
N ALA A 30 10.56 16.79 17.90
CA ALA A 30 9.74 18.00 18.01
C ALA A 30 8.51 17.82 18.93
N THR A 31 7.91 16.62 18.94
CA THR A 31 6.70 16.33 19.72
C THR A 31 6.98 15.88 21.14
N THR A 32 8.09 15.23 21.41
CA THR A 32 8.41 14.62 22.72
C THR A 32 9.57 15.30 23.44
N GLY A 33 10.40 16.08 22.74
CA GLY A 33 11.66 16.63 23.25
C GLY A 33 12.80 15.60 23.33
N ASP A 34 12.56 14.33 22.95
CA ASP A 34 13.53 13.24 23.00
C ASP A 34 13.94 12.82 21.58
N VAL A 35 15.21 13.07 21.22
CA VAL A 35 15.78 12.72 19.91
C VAL A 35 15.76 11.20 19.65
N HIS A 36 15.75 10.38 20.71
CA HIS A 36 15.72 8.92 20.66
C HIS A 36 14.30 8.33 20.73
N ALA A 37 13.26 9.18 20.73
CA ALA A 37 11.88 8.69 20.86
C ALA A 37 11.48 7.75 19.72
N TYR A 38 11.97 8.01 18.50
CA TYR A 38 11.71 7.15 17.36
C TYR A 38 12.33 5.76 17.53
N GLU A 39 13.61 5.67 17.87
CA GLU A 39 14.31 4.42 18.14
C GLU A 39 13.65 3.62 19.28
N LYS A 40 13.23 4.29 20.36
CA LYS A 40 12.50 3.67 21.47
C LYS A 40 11.15 3.14 21.05
N SER A 41 10.46 3.82 20.13
CA SER A 41 9.18 3.35 19.61
C SER A 41 9.30 2.04 18.84
N ILE A 42 10.41 1.89 18.12
CA ILE A 42 10.73 0.67 17.37
C ILE A 42 11.12 -0.47 18.32
N ALA A 43 12.03 -0.21 19.26
CA ALA A 43 12.43 -1.18 20.27
C ALA A 43 11.26 -1.70 21.12
N ASN A 44 10.23 -0.84 21.34
CA ASN A 44 9.03 -1.27 22.05
C ASN A 44 8.19 -2.31 21.31
N MET A 45 8.42 -2.50 20.02
CA MET A 45 7.66 -3.53 19.27
C MET A 45 8.00 -4.95 19.72
N ASP A 46 9.23 -5.20 20.12
CA ASP A 46 9.64 -6.50 20.64
C ASP A 46 8.85 -6.87 21.92
N ASN A 47 8.21 -5.87 22.54
CA ASN A 47 7.35 -6.08 23.68
C ASN A 47 5.88 -6.38 23.32
N PHE A 48 5.47 -6.32 22.07
CA PHE A 48 4.05 -6.49 21.67
C PHE A 48 3.52 -7.87 22.09
N GLU A 49 4.20 -8.93 21.72
CA GLU A 49 3.81 -10.30 22.09
C GLU A 49 3.82 -10.51 23.58
N LYS A 50 4.83 -9.97 24.27
CA LYS A 50 4.91 -10.00 25.73
C LYS A 50 3.71 -9.31 26.37
N TYR A 51 3.37 -8.09 25.93
CA TYR A 51 2.24 -7.34 26.48
C TYR A 51 0.89 -7.99 26.15
N GLN A 52 0.76 -8.63 25.00
CA GLN A 52 -0.40 -9.43 24.65
C GLN A 52 -0.54 -10.63 25.59
N THR A 53 0.53 -11.39 25.79
CA THR A 53 0.56 -12.57 26.66
C THR A 53 0.31 -12.21 28.12
N GLU A 54 0.86 -11.08 28.59
CA GLU A 54 0.66 -10.55 29.96
C GLU A 54 -0.72 -9.89 30.15
N GLY A 55 -1.55 -9.77 29.11
CA GLY A 55 -2.89 -9.16 29.16
C GLY A 55 -2.90 -7.64 29.38
N LYS A 56 -1.76 -6.95 29.19
CA LYS A 56 -1.65 -5.48 29.41
C LYS A 56 -2.58 -4.66 28.55
N TYR A 57 -2.84 -5.08 27.33
CA TYR A 57 -3.79 -4.36 26.47
C TYR A 57 -5.21 -4.42 27.01
N ALA A 58 -5.63 -5.59 27.54
CA ALA A 58 -6.93 -5.74 28.18
C ALA A 58 -7.04 -4.91 29.48
N GLU A 59 -5.95 -4.79 30.25
CA GLU A 59 -5.91 -3.93 31.43
C GLU A 59 -6.08 -2.45 31.08
N VAL A 60 -5.36 -1.98 30.06
CA VAL A 60 -5.48 -0.60 29.57
C VAL A 60 -6.88 -0.34 29.02
N ALA A 61 -7.43 -1.26 28.22
CA ALA A 61 -8.81 -1.15 27.73
C ALA A 61 -9.81 -1.08 28.88
N LYS A 62 -9.73 -1.94 29.88
CA LYS A 62 -10.58 -1.92 31.07
C LYS A 62 -10.46 -0.62 31.87
N LYS A 63 -9.28 -0.01 31.90
CA LYS A 63 -9.03 1.24 32.63
C LYS A 63 -9.65 2.45 31.92
N TYR A 64 -9.58 2.51 30.61
CA TYR A 64 -9.95 3.70 29.84
C TYR A 64 -11.29 3.58 29.09
N LEU A 65 -11.75 2.36 28.78
CA LEU A 65 -13.00 2.09 28.07
C LEU A 65 -14.11 1.62 29.04
N THR A 66 -14.22 2.26 30.21
CA THR A 66 -15.31 2.01 31.18
C THR A 66 -16.49 2.91 30.85
N GLU A 67 -17.71 2.48 31.24
CA GLU A 67 -18.94 3.29 31.10
C GLU A 67 -18.79 4.67 31.72
N ASP A 68 -18.18 4.76 32.91
CA ASP A 68 -17.96 6.01 33.63
C ASP A 68 -16.96 6.96 32.93
N ASN A 69 -16.11 6.45 32.08
CA ASN A 69 -15.06 7.19 31.39
C ASN A 69 -15.41 7.49 29.93
N GLN A 70 -16.50 6.93 29.42
CA GLN A 70 -16.92 7.13 28.04
C GLN A 70 -17.59 8.47 27.84
N ARG A 71 -16.94 9.37 27.13
CA ARG A 71 -17.59 10.53 26.51
C ARG A 71 -17.81 10.18 25.05
N VAL A 72 -18.94 9.56 24.75
CA VAL A 72 -19.26 9.08 23.41
C VAL A 72 -20.05 10.14 22.66
N ILE A 73 -19.57 10.50 21.47
CA ILE A 73 -20.35 11.22 20.47
C ILE A 73 -20.67 10.20 19.37
N THR A 74 -21.94 9.90 19.20
CA THR A 74 -22.37 9.04 18.08
C THR A 74 -22.76 9.94 16.91
N VAL A 75 -22.05 9.75 15.79
CA VAL A 75 -22.38 10.40 14.52
C VAL A 75 -22.93 9.35 13.59
N THR A 76 -24.17 9.50 13.17
CA THR A 76 -24.80 8.62 12.19
C THR A 76 -24.80 9.33 10.83
N THR A 77 -24.05 8.80 9.89
CA THR A 77 -24.05 9.29 8.50
C THR A 77 -25.05 8.46 7.70
N VAL A 78 -26.01 9.14 7.10
CA VAL A 78 -27.01 8.51 6.25
C VAL A 78 -26.88 9.06 4.82
N PRO A 79 -27.14 8.25 3.78
CA PRO A 79 -27.19 8.73 2.42
C PRO A 79 -28.24 9.82 2.27
N ALA A 80 -27.92 10.92 1.63
CA ALA A 80 -28.81 12.04 1.35
C ALA A 80 -28.72 12.41 -0.14
N PRO A 81 -29.38 11.64 -1.03
CA PRO A 81 -29.42 11.95 -2.46
C PRO A 81 -29.90 13.38 -2.72
N GLY A 82 -29.23 14.12 -3.62
CA GLY A 82 -29.54 15.50 -3.92
C GLY A 82 -28.96 16.53 -2.95
N GLN A 83 -28.29 16.12 -1.87
CA GLN A 83 -27.71 17.06 -0.91
C GLN A 83 -26.55 17.86 -1.53
N GLN A 84 -25.73 17.22 -2.37
CA GLN A 84 -24.62 17.90 -3.03
C GLN A 84 -25.12 19.01 -3.96
N GLU A 85 -26.14 18.72 -4.76
CA GLU A 85 -26.77 19.68 -5.67
C GLU A 85 -27.41 20.84 -4.89
N ALA A 86 -28.00 20.55 -3.72
CA ALA A 86 -28.58 21.59 -2.86
C ALA A 86 -27.49 22.49 -2.25
N ILE A 87 -26.35 21.93 -1.83
CA ILE A 87 -25.20 22.69 -1.33
C ILE A 87 -24.61 23.58 -2.43
N GLU A 88 -24.46 23.06 -3.64
CA GLU A 88 -23.95 23.80 -4.78
C GLU A 88 -24.89 24.94 -5.20
N ALA A 89 -26.20 24.69 -5.19
CA ALA A 89 -27.20 25.72 -5.47
C ALA A 89 -27.22 26.84 -4.40
N ASP A 90 -27.12 26.49 -3.11
CA ASP A 90 -27.02 27.45 -2.01
C ASP A 90 -25.72 28.29 -2.11
N LEU A 91 -24.60 27.64 -2.40
CA LEU A 91 -23.33 28.33 -2.65
C LEU A 91 -23.42 29.28 -3.83
N ALA A 92 -23.98 28.83 -4.95
CA ALA A 92 -24.15 29.67 -6.14
C ALA A 92 -25.03 30.90 -5.85
N ALA A 93 -26.12 30.72 -5.09
CA ALA A 93 -26.98 31.81 -4.66
C ALA A 93 -26.24 32.82 -3.77
N LYS A 94 -25.48 32.35 -2.79
CA LYS A 94 -24.66 33.21 -1.90
C LYS A 94 -23.61 33.98 -2.68
N LEU A 95 -22.92 33.33 -3.62
CA LEU A 95 -21.93 33.97 -4.47
C LEU A 95 -22.56 35.03 -5.39
N ALA A 96 -23.74 34.74 -5.93
CA ALA A 96 -24.48 35.72 -6.74
C ALA A 96 -24.91 36.96 -5.94
N GLU A 97 -25.40 36.75 -4.71
CA GLU A 97 -25.77 37.83 -3.79
C GLU A 97 -24.53 38.65 -3.40
N THR A 98 -23.41 37.99 -3.04
CA THR A 98 -22.15 38.67 -2.74
C THR A 98 -21.67 39.52 -3.91
N LYS A 99 -21.66 38.93 -5.11
CA LYS A 99 -21.27 39.65 -6.33
C LYS A 99 -22.17 40.86 -6.64
N ALA A 100 -23.49 40.73 -6.42
CA ALA A 100 -24.45 41.81 -6.64
C ALA A 100 -24.27 42.97 -5.63
N ALA A 101 -23.72 42.69 -4.46
CA ALA A 101 -23.43 43.71 -3.44
C ALA A 101 -22.08 44.40 -3.64
N MET A 102 -21.21 43.90 -4.50
CA MET A 102 -19.88 44.47 -4.78
C MET A 102 -19.99 45.65 -5.74
N SER A 103 -19.17 46.66 -5.54
CA SER A 103 -18.95 47.73 -6.52
C SER A 103 -18.15 47.26 -7.76
N ALA A 104 -18.17 48.03 -8.83
CA ALA A 104 -17.37 47.69 -9.99
C ALA A 104 -15.86 47.67 -9.69
N GLU A 105 -15.40 48.60 -8.84
CA GLU A 105 -14.01 48.69 -8.41
C GLU A 105 -13.57 47.46 -7.58
N GLU A 106 -14.46 46.96 -6.71
CA GLU A 106 -14.17 45.75 -5.90
C GLU A 106 -14.09 44.48 -6.80
N ILE A 107 -14.95 44.39 -7.81
CA ILE A 107 -14.91 43.29 -8.81
C ILE A 107 -13.62 43.38 -9.64
N ASP A 108 -13.23 44.56 -10.10
CA ASP A 108 -11.99 44.74 -10.87
C ASP A 108 -10.76 44.41 -10.01
N GLN A 109 -10.77 44.78 -8.73
CA GLN A 109 -9.71 44.44 -7.79
C GLN A 109 -9.65 42.92 -7.57
N LEU A 110 -10.78 42.26 -7.37
CA LEU A 110 -10.83 40.80 -7.20
C LEU A 110 -10.29 40.04 -8.43
N VAL A 111 -10.62 40.56 -9.63
CA VAL A 111 -10.09 39.99 -10.88
C VAL A 111 -8.57 40.17 -10.97
N ALA A 112 -8.07 41.35 -10.59
CA ALA A 112 -6.64 41.65 -10.59
C ALA A 112 -5.88 40.78 -9.57
N ASP A 113 -6.43 40.64 -8.37
CA ASP A 113 -5.83 39.80 -7.29
C ASP A 113 -5.81 38.32 -7.69
N THR A 114 -6.88 37.83 -8.32
CA THR A 114 -6.96 36.45 -8.83
C THR A 114 -5.94 36.22 -9.94
N ALA A 115 -5.79 37.19 -10.86
CA ALA A 115 -4.79 37.10 -11.93
C ALA A 115 -3.35 37.15 -11.33
N ALA A 116 -3.11 37.99 -10.33
CA ALA A 116 -1.82 38.05 -9.64
C ALA A 116 -1.50 36.74 -8.90
N LEU A 117 -2.48 36.15 -8.24
CA LEU A 117 -2.32 34.83 -7.60
C LEU A 117 -2.00 33.74 -8.62
N ALA A 118 -2.73 33.71 -9.75
CA ALA A 118 -2.47 32.76 -10.82
C ALA A 118 -1.08 32.97 -11.46
N SER A 119 -0.66 34.21 -11.66
CA SER A 119 0.70 34.51 -12.18
C SER A 119 1.79 34.18 -11.18
N GLY A 120 1.56 34.39 -9.88
CA GLY A 120 2.49 34.02 -8.82
C GLY A 120 2.71 32.50 -8.72
N SER A 121 1.67 31.71 -9.03
CA SER A 121 1.80 30.24 -9.09
C SER A 121 2.57 29.74 -10.32
N THR A 122 2.76 30.59 -11.33
CA THR A 122 3.52 30.33 -12.56
C THR A 122 4.82 31.17 -12.62
N GLU A 123 5.25 31.72 -11.48
CA GLU A 123 6.51 32.48 -11.42
C GLU A 123 7.67 31.59 -11.91
N ASP A 124 8.48 32.16 -12.78
CA ASP A 124 9.65 31.46 -13.30
C ASP A 124 10.71 31.32 -12.19
N THR A 125 10.77 30.11 -11.63
CA THR A 125 11.75 29.73 -10.61
C THR A 125 13.05 29.18 -11.21
N SER A 126 13.26 29.29 -12.52
CA SER A 126 14.43 28.73 -13.22
C SER A 126 15.76 29.17 -12.61
N GLU A 127 15.87 30.45 -12.18
CA GLU A 127 17.09 30.97 -11.52
C GLU A 127 17.30 30.31 -10.15
N LEU A 128 16.24 30.04 -9.39
CA LEU A 128 16.32 29.36 -8.11
C LEU A 128 16.67 27.88 -8.30
N VAL A 129 16.04 27.25 -9.29
CA VAL A 129 16.34 25.85 -9.65
C VAL A 129 17.77 25.70 -10.16
N ALA A 130 18.29 26.69 -10.92
CA ALA A 130 19.68 26.70 -11.37
C ALA A 130 20.71 26.78 -10.22
N GLN A 131 20.32 27.27 -9.04
CA GLN A 131 21.17 27.30 -7.84
C GLN A 131 21.18 25.93 -7.11
N LEU A 132 20.23 25.05 -7.39
CA LEU A 132 20.25 23.70 -6.86
C LEU A 132 21.34 22.89 -7.57
N GLN A 133 22.01 22.03 -6.81
CA GLN A 133 22.95 21.10 -7.40
C GLN A 133 22.19 20.13 -8.31
N ALA A 134 22.28 20.33 -9.62
CA ALA A 134 21.67 19.42 -10.57
C ALA A 134 22.40 18.07 -10.55
N VAL A 135 21.64 16.99 -10.55
CA VAL A 135 22.18 15.66 -10.78
C VAL A 135 22.56 15.56 -12.26
N THR A 136 23.84 15.39 -12.54
CA THR A 136 24.37 15.21 -13.88
C THR A 136 24.80 13.74 -14.08
N VAL A 137 25.14 13.38 -15.31
CA VAL A 137 25.66 12.05 -15.61
C VAL A 137 26.90 11.72 -14.78
N ASP A 138 27.71 12.73 -14.46
CA ASP A 138 28.93 12.56 -13.64
C ASP A 138 28.63 12.23 -12.17
N ASN A 139 27.39 12.43 -11.72
CA ASN A 139 26.92 12.06 -10.38
C ASN A 139 26.35 10.64 -10.33
N LEU A 140 26.18 10.00 -11.47
CA LEU A 140 25.73 8.60 -11.52
C LEU A 140 26.91 7.68 -11.17
N PRO A 141 26.67 6.60 -10.42
CA PRO A 141 27.70 5.61 -10.17
C PRO A 141 28.16 5.00 -11.50
N GLU A 142 29.47 4.86 -11.67
CA GLU A 142 30.05 4.23 -12.88
C GLU A 142 29.64 2.77 -13.03
N GLU A 143 29.35 2.10 -11.93
CA GLU A 143 28.95 0.70 -11.90
C GLU A 143 27.47 0.57 -11.46
N ILE A 144 26.74 -0.24 -12.17
CA ILE A 144 25.37 -0.62 -11.76
C ILE A 144 25.51 -1.52 -10.53
N ARG A 145 24.79 -1.17 -9.47
CA ARG A 145 24.71 -2.02 -8.28
C ARG A 145 24.20 -3.40 -8.66
N THR A 146 24.96 -4.42 -8.34
CA THR A 146 24.59 -5.82 -8.51
C THR A 146 24.40 -6.45 -7.13
N TYR A 147 23.54 -7.44 -7.07
CA TYR A 147 23.31 -8.23 -5.86
C TYR A 147 23.92 -9.62 -6.07
N ASP A 148 24.50 -10.15 -5.01
CA ASP A 148 24.93 -11.55 -5.01
C ASP A 148 23.69 -12.44 -5.08
N TYR A 149 23.73 -13.42 -5.96
CA TYR A 149 22.65 -14.38 -6.11
C TYR A 149 23.16 -15.78 -6.37
N THR A 150 22.34 -16.77 -6.05
CA THR A 150 22.54 -18.15 -6.46
C THR A 150 21.41 -18.57 -7.41
N ASP A 151 21.76 -19.31 -8.45
CA ASP A 151 20.82 -19.81 -9.47
C ASP A 151 20.92 -21.33 -9.50
N VAL A 152 19.90 -22.01 -9.02
CA VAL A 152 19.88 -23.46 -8.84
C VAL A 152 18.63 -24.03 -9.49
N THR A 153 18.80 -25.09 -10.27
CA THR A 153 17.67 -25.91 -10.72
C THR A 153 17.65 -27.20 -9.90
N ASP A 154 16.54 -27.46 -9.23
CA ASP A 154 16.40 -28.64 -8.41
C ASP A 154 16.14 -29.92 -9.23
N ALA A 155 16.08 -31.08 -8.56
CA ALA A 155 15.86 -32.36 -9.21
C ALA A 155 14.49 -32.50 -9.88
N SER A 156 13.51 -31.66 -9.54
CA SER A 156 12.18 -31.59 -10.17
C SER A 156 12.15 -30.67 -11.39
N GLY A 157 13.25 -29.97 -11.68
CA GLY A 157 13.35 -29.01 -12.78
C GLY A 157 12.87 -27.60 -12.42
N ILE A 158 12.59 -27.31 -11.15
CA ILE A 158 12.23 -25.98 -10.69
C ILE A 158 13.50 -25.13 -10.54
N ARG A 159 13.55 -24.03 -11.28
CA ARG A 159 14.61 -23.03 -11.15
C ARG A 159 14.33 -22.10 -9.99
N ARG A 160 15.30 -21.92 -9.09
CA ARG A 160 15.26 -21.01 -7.97
C ARG A 160 16.43 -20.03 -8.05
N ILE A 161 16.13 -18.77 -7.88
CA ILE A 161 17.11 -17.68 -7.79
C ILE A 161 16.98 -17.09 -6.39
N ASP A 162 18.02 -17.23 -5.57
CA ASP A 162 18.11 -16.62 -4.24
C ASP A 162 19.00 -15.38 -4.34
N VAL A 163 18.47 -14.23 -4.02
CA VAL A 163 19.17 -12.95 -4.01
C VAL A 163 19.46 -12.56 -2.58
N ALA A 164 20.74 -12.31 -2.26
CA ALA A 164 21.12 -11.77 -0.96
C ALA A 164 20.77 -10.28 -0.91
N ALA A 165 19.85 -9.91 -0.02
CA ALA A 165 19.51 -8.54 0.28
C ALA A 165 19.86 -8.25 1.74
N ASP A 166 20.23 -7.00 2.02
CA ASP A 166 20.56 -6.55 3.39
C ASP A 166 19.25 -6.23 4.16
N VAL A 167 18.43 -7.29 4.31
CA VAL A 167 17.14 -7.24 5.02
C VAL A 167 17.10 -8.40 5.99
N ASP A 168 17.23 -8.11 7.28
CA ASP A 168 17.27 -9.13 8.32
C ASP A 168 15.87 -9.61 8.71
N GLY A 169 15.65 -10.94 8.64
CA GLY A 169 14.44 -11.61 9.12
C GLY A 169 13.19 -11.39 8.26
N ILE A 170 13.32 -10.86 7.03
CA ILE A 170 12.23 -10.74 6.06
C ILE A 170 12.67 -11.31 4.71
N GLY A 171 11.88 -12.23 4.17
CA GLY A 171 12.02 -12.70 2.80
C GLY A 171 10.96 -12.10 1.89
N GLN A 172 11.36 -11.68 0.69
CA GLN A 172 10.44 -11.38 -0.40
C GLN A 172 10.48 -12.51 -1.41
N THR A 173 9.33 -13.09 -1.72
CA THR A 173 9.21 -14.23 -2.63
C THR A 173 8.47 -13.84 -3.90
N TYR A 174 8.95 -14.35 -5.03
CA TYR A 174 8.29 -14.29 -6.33
C TYR A 174 8.18 -15.71 -6.88
N ILE A 175 6.98 -16.13 -7.25
CA ILE A 175 6.74 -17.37 -8.00
C ILE A 175 6.21 -16.98 -9.37
N LEU A 176 6.83 -17.52 -10.40
CA LEU A 176 6.42 -17.34 -11.79
C LEU A 176 5.97 -18.69 -12.35
N LEU A 177 4.66 -18.83 -12.60
CA LEU A 177 4.10 -19.99 -13.26
C LEU A 177 3.88 -19.66 -14.75
N ASP A 178 4.43 -20.46 -15.64
CA ASP A 178 4.30 -20.25 -17.08
C ASP A 178 2.84 -20.36 -17.53
N ALA A 179 2.34 -19.29 -18.12
CA ALA A 179 0.96 -19.20 -18.62
C ALA A 179 0.89 -19.26 -20.17
N ALA A 180 2.00 -19.55 -20.87
CA ALA A 180 2.03 -19.55 -22.32
C ALA A 180 1.15 -20.64 -22.97
N ALA A 181 0.81 -21.69 -22.21
CA ALA A 181 -0.07 -22.77 -22.69
C ALA A 181 -1.57 -22.44 -22.55
N ILE A 182 -1.92 -21.33 -21.90
CA ILE A 182 -3.32 -20.92 -21.70
C ILE A 182 -3.81 -20.28 -23.00
N PRO A 183 -4.92 -20.75 -23.60
CA PRO A 183 -5.50 -20.15 -24.78
C PRO A 183 -5.83 -18.66 -24.59
N GLN A 184 -5.65 -17.85 -25.63
CA GLN A 184 -5.94 -16.42 -25.54
C GLN A 184 -7.40 -16.12 -25.17
N GLU A 185 -8.33 -16.95 -25.62
CA GLU A 185 -9.75 -16.86 -25.27
C GLU A 185 -10.04 -17.10 -23.79
N ASP A 186 -9.16 -17.77 -23.06
CA ASP A 186 -9.31 -18.08 -21.63
C ASP A 186 -8.59 -17.08 -20.71
N ILE A 187 -7.77 -16.19 -21.24
CA ILE A 187 -7.00 -15.22 -20.44
C ILE A 187 -7.89 -14.33 -19.56
N HIS A 188 -9.06 -13.92 -20.06
CA HIS A 188 -10.01 -13.12 -19.27
C HIS A 188 -10.60 -13.90 -18.09
N TRP A 189 -10.82 -15.22 -18.23
CA TRP A 189 -11.25 -16.08 -17.15
C TRP A 189 -10.14 -16.27 -16.12
N LEU A 190 -8.91 -16.47 -16.58
CA LEU A 190 -7.76 -16.52 -15.70
C LEU A 190 -7.64 -15.22 -14.89
N ASN A 191 -7.74 -14.07 -15.54
CA ASN A 191 -7.66 -12.77 -14.83
C ASN A 191 -8.78 -12.63 -13.80
N LEU A 192 -10.01 -13.01 -14.15
CA LEU A 192 -11.12 -13.01 -13.19
C LEU A 192 -10.85 -13.95 -12.01
N TYR A 193 -10.37 -15.17 -12.27
CA TYR A 193 -9.99 -16.12 -11.24
C TYR A 193 -8.96 -15.55 -10.28
N LEU A 194 -7.85 -15.01 -10.81
CA LEU A 194 -6.76 -14.44 -10.01
C LEU A 194 -7.20 -13.25 -9.16
N ASN A 195 -8.24 -12.55 -9.59
CA ASN A 195 -8.80 -11.45 -8.83
C ASN A 195 -9.82 -11.88 -7.76
N LEU A 196 -10.40 -13.05 -7.90
CA LEU A 196 -11.37 -13.58 -6.92
C LEU A 196 -10.70 -14.39 -5.81
N ILE A 197 -9.64 -15.14 -6.12
CA ILE A 197 -8.88 -15.86 -5.08
C ILE A 197 -8.37 -14.87 -4.03
N GLY A 198 -8.36 -15.28 -2.78
CA GLY A 198 -7.99 -14.39 -1.67
C GLY A 198 -9.13 -13.50 -1.17
N SER A 199 -10.22 -13.34 -1.91
CA SER A 199 -11.45 -12.72 -1.42
C SER A 199 -12.57 -13.73 -1.11
N LEU A 200 -12.41 -14.97 -1.55
CA LEU A 200 -13.31 -16.08 -1.28
C LEU A 200 -12.82 -16.91 -0.10
N GLY A 201 -13.71 -17.74 0.45
CA GLY A 201 -13.30 -18.80 1.35
C GLY A 201 -12.61 -19.95 0.62
N THR A 202 -12.03 -20.84 1.37
CA THR A 202 -11.41 -22.09 0.92
C THR A 202 -12.11 -23.28 1.56
N THR A 203 -11.67 -24.49 1.24
CA THR A 203 -12.15 -25.71 1.93
C THR A 203 -11.82 -25.72 3.42
N GLU A 204 -10.81 -24.97 3.85
CA GLU A 204 -10.31 -24.95 5.23
C GLU A 204 -10.74 -23.70 6.00
N HIS A 205 -10.90 -22.54 5.32
CA HIS A 205 -11.13 -21.27 5.97
C HIS A 205 -12.27 -20.45 5.37
N SER A 206 -13.01 -19.74 6.22
CA SER A 206 -13.99 -18.75 5.74
C SER A 206 -13.31 -17.58 5.03
N SER A 207 -14.04 -16.81 4.21
CA SER A 207 -13.50 -15.61 3.55
C SER A 207 -12.94 -14.58 4.53
N ALA A 208 -13.54 -14.45 5.73
CA ALA A 208 -13.04 -13.57 6.79
C ALA A 208 -11.71 -14.05 7.36
N ASP A 209 -11.58 -15.38 7.57
CA ASP A 209 -10.32 -15.99 8.05
C ASP A 209 -9.24 -15.89 6.99
N VAL A 210 -9.56 -16.14 5.71
CA VAL A 210 -8.66 -15.98 4.56
C VAL A 210 -8.10 -14.56 4.53
N TYR A 211 -8.94 -13.54 4.70
CA TYR A 211 -8.48 -12.14 4.75
C TYR A 211 -7.52 -11.89 5.92
N ALA A 212 -7.84 -12.41 7.10
CA ALA A 212 -6.99 -12.28 8.28
C ALA A 212 -5.63 -12.99 8.11
N LEU A 213 -5.65 -14.20 7.53
CA LEU A 213 -4.45 -14.99 7.28
C LEU A 213 -3.55 -14.36 6.21
N GLN A 214 -4.14 -13.84 5.12
CA GLN A 214 -3.37 -13.08 4.12
C GLN A 214 -2.69 -11.86 4.73
N SER A 215 -3.42 -11.11 5.56
CA SER A 215 -2.87 -9.96 6.27
C SER A 215 -1.71 -10.32 7.19
N ARG A 216 -1.67 -11.53 7.68
CA ARG A 216 -0.60 -12.04 8.57
C ARG A 216 0.57 -12.61 7.80
N TYR A 217 0.31 -13.49 6.84
CA TYR A 217 1.33 -14.34 6.23
C TYR A 217 1.73 -13.94 4.81
N LEU A 218 0.88 -13.20 4.09
CA LEU A 218 1.13 -12.75 2.71
C LEU A 218 1.17 -11.22 2.65
N TYR A 219 2.10 -10.63 3.41
CA TYR A 219 2.20 -9.17 3.43
C TYR A 219 2.57 -8.61 2.06
N ASP A 220 1.84 -7.56 1.63
CA ASP A 220 1.96 -6.98 0.29
C ASP A 220 1.81 -8.04 -0.82
N GLY A 221 0.99 -9.06 -0.51
CA GLY A 221 0.76 -10.21 -1.38
C GLY A 221 -0.11 -9.87 -2.58
N ALA A 222 0.32 -10.36 -3.74
CA ALA A 222 -0.46 -10.27 -4.97
C ALA A 222 -0.28 -11.53 -5.82
N VAL A 223 -1.38 -12.03 -6.37
CA VAL A 223 -1.35 -13.05 -7.42
C VAL A 223 -2.00 -12.45 -8.66
N LYS A 224 -1.25 -12.31 -9.73
CA LYS A 224 -1.74 -11.62 -10.93
C LYS A 224 -1.10 -12.14 -12.21
N LEU A 225 -1.77 -11.90 -13.32
CA LEU A 225 -1.17 -12.09 -14.64
C LEU A 225 -0.05 -11.05 -14.83
N ALA A 226 1.11 -11.52 -15.23
CA ALA A 226 2.28 -10.71 -15.56
C ALA A 226 2.76 -11.07 -16.94
N VAL A 227 3.23 -10.07 -17.68
CA VAL A 227 3.83 -10.24 -18.99
C VAL A 227 5.26 -9.76 -18.90
N LEU A 228 6.21 -10.64 -19.18
CA LEU A 228 7.64 -10.32 -19.21
C LEU A 228 8.13 -10.29 -20.65
N ASN A 229 8.94 -9.30 -20.97
CA ASN A 229 9.61 -9.26 -22.27
C ASN A 229 10.69 -10.34 -22.33
N THR A 230 10.93 -10.86 -23.53
CA THR A 230 12.09 -11.71 -23.79
C THR A 230 13.38 -10.87 -23.78
N ASP A 231 14.51 -11.52 -23.54
CA ASP A 231 15.82 -10.83 -23.42
C ASP A 231 16.19 -10.00 -24.66
N ASP A 232 15.71 -10.41 -25.84
CA ASP A 232 15.92 -9.69 -27.10
C ASP A 232 14.88 -8.56 -27.32
N ALA A 233 13.96 -8.36 -26.40
CA ALA A 233 12.86 -7.40 -26.47
C ALA A 233 11.96 -7.55 -27.74
N GLN A 234 12.02 -8.69 -28.44
CA GLN A 234 11.23 -8.95 -29.65
C GLN A 234 9.94 -9.71 -29.36
N GLY A 235 9.80 -10.24 -28.15
CA GLY A 235 8.62 -11.01 -27.74
C GLY A 235 8.26 -10.77 -26.29
N PHE A 236 7.22 -11.46 -25.88
CA PHE A 236 6.76 -11.46 -24.49
C PHE A 236 6.33 -12.86 -24.07
N ARG A 237 6.34 -13.11 -22.78
CA ARG A 237 5.88 -14.36 -22.19
C ARG A 237 4.94 -14.10 -21.03
N PRO A 238 3.72 -14.65 -21.04
CA PRO A 238 2.80 -14.49 -19.94
C PRO A 238 3.13 -15.43 -18.78
N TYR A 239 2.97 -14.92 -17.55
CA TYR A 239 3.14 -15.69 -16.31
C TYR A 239 2.00 -15.37 -15.34
N ILE A 240 1.63 -16.34 -14.53
CA ILE A 240 0.96 -16.05 -13.26
C ILE A 240 2.06 -15.73 -12.27
N ARG A 241 2.09 -14.52 -11.75
CA ARG A 241 3.05 -14.08 -10.75
C ARG A 241 2.39 -14.01 -9.39
N ALA A 242 2.85 -14.83 -8.44
CA ALA A 242 2.60 -14.64 -7.03
C ALA A 242 3.81 -13.94 -6.39
N SER A 243 3.56 -12.92 -5.57
CA SER A 243 4.61 -12.20 -4.85
C SER A 243 4.11 -11.80 -3.47
N TRP A 244 4.95 -11.91 -2.46
CA TRP A 244 4.63 -11.51 -1.08
C TRP A 244 5.90 -11.33 -0.25
N LYS A 245 5.73 -10.73 0.92
CA LYS A 245 6.75 -10.63 1.95
C LYS A 245 6.28 -11.39 3.19
N ALA A 246 7.19 -12.07 3.85
CA ALA A 246 6.94 -12.75 5.11
C ALA A 246 8.18 -12.69 6.01
N THR A 247 7.99 -12.81 7.32
CA THR A 247 9.11 -13.02 8.23
C THR A 247 9.66 -14.44 8.04
N ASP A 248 10.93 -14.68 8.40
CA ASP A 248 11.52 -16.01 8.33
C ASP A 248 10.71 -17.05 9.11
N ALA A 249 10.14 -16.65 10.26
CA ALA A 249 9.30 -17.51 11.09
C ALA A 249 7.99 -17.90 10.41
N ASP A 250 7.41 -17.01 9.59
CA ASP A 250 6.11 -17.20 8.94
C ASP A 250 6.23 -17.70 7.49
N MET A 251 7.44 -17.84 6.95
CA MET A 251 7.67 -18.19 5.55
C MET A 251 6.99 -19.52 5.17
N ALA A 252 7.11 -20.56 5.99
CA ALA A 252 6.46 -21.84 5.72
C ALA A 252 4.93 -21.74 5.70
N ALA A 253 4.34 -20.97 6.62
CA ALA A 253 2.91 -20.72 6.67
C ALA A 253 2.43 -19.90 5.46
N SER A 254 3.24 -18.97 4.98
CA SER A 254 2.93 -18.17 3.79
C SER A 254 2.84 -19.02 2.52
N TYR A 255 3.74 -19.98 2.34
CA TYR A 255 3.65 -20.93 1.21
C TYR A 255 2.42 -21.84 1.32
N ALA A 256 2.10 -22.33 2.52
CA ALA A 256 0.92 -23.16 2.73
C ALA A 256 -0.38 -22.39 2.39
N LEU A 257 -0.49 -21.16 2.87
CA LEU A 257 -1.64 -20.32 2.57
C LEU A 257 -1.74 -19.99 1.07
N LEU A 258 -0.64 -19.68 0.40
CA LEU A 258 -0.67 -19.43 -1.04
C LEU A 258 -1.16 -20.67 -1.82
N ASN A 259 -0.69 -21.87 -1.43
CA ASN A 259 -1.16 -23.13 -2.04
C ASN A 259 -2.67 -23.33 -1.85
N GLU A 260 -3.16 -23.10 -0.64
CA GLU A 260 -4.59 -23.16 -0.32
C GLU A 260 -5.41 -22.18 -1.17
N LEU A 261 -4.98 -20.92 -1.29
CA LEU A 261 -5.63 -19.90 -2.11
C LEU A 261 -5.68 -20.30 -3.59
N LEU A 262 -4.60 -20.87 -4.11
CA LEU A 262 -4.49 -21.23 -5.52
C LEU A 262 -5.28 -22.50 -5.89
N PHE A 263 -5.44 -23.44 -4.98
CA PHE A 263 -5.96 -24.76 -5.35
C PHE A 263 -7.19 -25.19 -4.56
N GLU A 264 -7.56 -24.49 -3.50
CA GLU A 264 -8.63 -24.88 -2.59
C GLU A 264 -9.70 -23.78 -2.39
N SER A 265 -9.63 -22.67 -3.14
CA SER A 265 -10.65 -21.62 -3.11
C SER A 265 -12.01 -22.14 -3.57
N GLU A 266 -13.06 -21.83 -2.82
CA GLU A 266 -14.43 -22.24 -3.10
C GLU A 266 -15.23 -21.16 -3.81
N PHE A 267 -15.76 -21.48 -4.99
CA PHE A 267 -16.58 -20.58 -5.82
C PHE A 267 -18.10 -20.79 -5.59
N THR A 268 -18.49 -21.05 -4.35
CA THR A 268 -19.88 -21.37 -3.98
C THR A 268 -20.68 -20.15 -3.52
N ASP A 269 -20.03 -19.11 -2.96
CA ASP A 269 -20.69 -17.89 -2.54
C ASP A 269 -20.90 -16.93 -3.73
N THR A 270 -22.03 -17.16 -4.44
CA THR A 270 -22.38 -16.37 -5.62
C THR A 270 -22.67 -14.90 -5.31
N ALA A 271 -23.10 -14.56 -4.08
CA ALA A 271 -23.34 -13.20 -3.68
C ALA A 271 -22.02 -12.43 -3.49
N LEU A 272 -21.05 -13.03 -2.83
CA LEU A 272 -19.72 -12.49 -2.65
C LEU A 272 -18.99 -12.34 -4.00
N ILE A 273 -19.08 -13.34 -4.87
CA ILE A 273 -18.53 -13.29 -6.23
C ILE A 273 -19.14 -12.13 -7.02
N ALA A 274 -20.45 -11.97 -7.02
CA ALA A 274 -21.13 -10.89 -7.73
C ALA A 274 -20.73 -9.52 -7.18
N SER A 275 -20.57 -9.38 -5.87
CA SER A 275 -20.10 -8.15 -5.23
C SER A 275 -18.68 -7.80 -5.65
N ASN A 276 -17.76 -8.76 -5.67
CA ASN A 276 -16.38 -8.56 -6.12
C ASN A 276 -16.32 -8.19 -7.60
N ILE A 277 -17.10 -8.84 -8.46
CA ILE A 277 -17.18 -8.50 -9.90
C ILE A 277 -17.73 -7.07 -10.09
N ALA A 278 -18.73 -6.66 -9.29
CA ALA A 278 -19.26 -5.29 -9.35
C ALA A 278 -18.20 -4.26 -8.95
N LEU A 279 -17.40 -4.55 -7.93
CA LEU A 279 -16.29 -3.69 -7.51
C LEU A 279 -15.23 -3.56 -8.60
N PHE A 280 -14.88 -4.66 -9.26
CA PHE A 280 -13.95 -4.67 -10.39
C PHE A 280 -14.37 -3.79 -11.58
N ARG A 281 -15.67 -3.64 -11.79
CA ARG A 281 -16.18 -2.80 -12.89
C ARG A 281 -16.09 -1.30 -12.58
N GLN A 282 -15.81 -0.94 -11.35
CA GLN A 282 -15.70 0.47 -10.91
C GLN A 282 -14.26 0.99 -10.91
N THR A 283 -13.27 0.09 -10.99
CA THR A 283 -11.84 0.40 -11.11
C THR A 283 -11.38 0.33 -12.57
#